data_f21eac20e7b4cd454eff61684c47f698
#
_entry.id   f21eac20e7b4cd454eff61684c47f698
#
_cell.length_a   1.000
_cell.length_b   1.000
_cell.length_c   1.000
_cell.angle_alpha   90.00
_cell.angle_beta   90.00
_cell.angle_gamma   90.00
#
_symmetry.space_group_name_H-M   'P 1'
#
loop_
_entity.id
_entity.type
_entity.pdbx_description
1 polymer ?
#
loop_
_entity_poly.entity_id
_entity_poly.type
_entity_poly.pdbx_seq_one_letter_code
_entity_poly.pdbx_strand_id
1 'polypeptide(L)'
;MGQTQNIQQHSLKESSNSFSNSFSSPSPKCKDCKKNHISKKFKSSFIMLCEDCYLKRKKKIYEEDLRFKGTIQIDQITLKLYLGNNEGAKSKEDLRKLGITHILVVGYYLHEYYPEDFTYKTIEIEDNEKGKIINYLLPAIEFIDRAEKCYVHCRAGVSRSSTIVIGYIMLVNHMSYESAREFVEQKRKVIEPNENFVGQLKQFGDILNVCGYKYRLIKEFLRTFVSED
;
A
#
# COMPACT_ATOMS: atom_id res chain seq x y z
N MET A 1 -14.09 -44.77 68.09
CA MET A 1 -15.21 -45.45 67.47
C MET A 1 -15.52 -44.69 66.21
N GLY A 2 -15.22 -45.06 65.08
CA GLY A 2 -15.26 -46.31 64.39
C GLY A 2 -15.92 -46.03 63.07
N GLN A 3 -15.38 -46.53 62.10
CA GLN A 3 -15.84 -47.10 60.83
C GLN A 3 -15.48 -46.32 59.56
N THR A 4 -14.39 -46.78 59.01
CA THR A 4 -14.01 -46.75 57.57
C THR A 4 -15.01 -47.50 56.74
N GLN A 5 -15.50 -46.91 55.64
CA GLN A 5 -16.09 -47.66 54.54
C GLN A 5 -15.31 -47.38 53.24
N ASN A 6 -14.70 -48.47 52.75
CA ASN A 6 -14.14 -48.63 51.43
C ASN A 6 -15.24 -48.53 50.35
N ILE A 7 -15.04 -47.71 49.33
CA ILE A 7 -15.79 -47.80 48.06
C ILE A 7 -14.79 -47.99 46.94
N GLN A 8 -14.95 -49.13 46.28
CA GLN A 8 -14.19 -49.62 45.14
C GLN A 8 -14.24 -48.68 43.94
N GLN A 9 -13.08 -48.41 43.38
CA GLN A 9 -12.95 -47.75 42.09
C GLN A 9 -13.27 -48.75 40.97
N HIS A 10 -14.37 -48.52 40.24
CA HIS A 10 -14.59 -49.13 38.93
C HIS A 10 -13.96 -48.24 37.86
N SER A 11 -12.92 -48.76 37.21
CA SER A 11 -12.27 -48.15 36.04
C SER A 11 -13.16 -48.32 34.81
N LEU A 12 -13.77 -47.25 34.37
CA LEU A 12 -14.37 -47.19 33.04
C LEU A 12 -13.29 -46.66 32.07
N LYS A 13 -12.87 -47.53 31.16
CA LYS A 13 -12.05 -47.17 30.00
C LYS A 13 -12.97 -46.48 29.00
N GLU A 14 -12.90 -45.17 28.92
CA GLU A 14 -13.44 -44.41 27.79
C GLU A 14 -12.40 -44.39 26.67
N SER A 15 -12.74 -45.07 25.58
CA SER A 15 -12.03 -44.99 24.30
C SER A 15 -12.40 -43.70 23.61
N SER A 16 -11.59 -42.63 23.78
CA SER A 16 -11.70 -41.42 23.06
C SER A 16 -11.11 -41.57 21.66
N ASN A 17 -11.91 -41.98 20.69
CA ASN A 17 -11.62 -41.80 19.27
C ASN A 17 -11.83 -40.30 18.91
N SER A 18 -10.79 -39.50 19.02
CA SER A 18 -10.77 -38.15 18.47
C SER A 18 -10.51 -38.24 16.97
N PHE A 19 -11.57 -38.29 16.17
CA PHE A 19 -11.51 -37.97 14.75
C PHE A 19 -11.31 -36.47 14.62
N SER A 20 -10.07 -36.01 14.59
CA SER A 20 -9.74 -34.65 14.14
C SER A 20 -9.77 -34.64 12.61
N ASN A 21 -10.96 -34.45 12.05
CA ASN A 21 -11.12 -34.06 10.66
C ASN A 21 -10.65 -32.60 10.51
N SER A 22 -9.34 -32.41 10.33
CA SER A 22 -8.82 -31.15 9.82
C SER A 22 -9.20 -31.01 8.34
N PHE A 23 -10.37 -30.40 8.09
CA PHE A 23 -10.67 -29.86 6.76
C PHE A 23 -9.69 -28.70 6.49
N SER A 24 -8.50 -29.01 6.00
CA SER A 24 -7.63 -28.02 5.40
C SER A 24 -8.29 -27.58 4.10
N SER A 25 -8.81 -26.37 4.07
CA SER A 25 -9.24 -25.75 2.82
C SER A 25 -8.09 -25.82 1.81
N PRO A 26 -8.34 -26.24 0.55
CA PRO A 26 -7.28 -26.36 -0.44
C PRO A 26 -6.54 -25.05 -0.58
N SER A 27 -5.21 -25.09 -0.50
CA SER A 27 -4.38 -23.91 -0.69
C SER A 27 -4.70 -23.22 -2.02
N PRO A 28 -4.86 -21.89 -2.05
CA PRO A 28 -5.25 -21.19 -3.25
C PRO A 28 -4.23 -21.41 -4.38
N LYS A 29 -4.74 -21.67 -5.58
CA LYS A 29 -3.90 -21.91 -6.77
C LYS A 29 -3.52 -20.61 -7.45
N CYS A 30 -2.30 -20.54 -7.98
CA CYS A 30 -1.86 -19.45 -8.83
C CYS A 30 -2.77 -19.31 -10.08
N LYS A 31 -3.24 -18.11 -10.37
CA LYS A 31 -4.13 -17.84 -11.53
C LYS A 31 -3.48 -18.19 -12.87
N ASP A 32 -2.17 -18.00 -13.01
CA ASP A 32 -1.46 -18.23 -14.26
C ASP A 32 -1.00 -19.68 -14.44
N CYS A 33 -0.20 -20.22 -13.52
CA CYS A 33 0.39 -21.55 -13.69
C CYS A 33 -0.38 -22.69 -13.00
N LYS A 34 -1.45 -22.39 -12.25
CA LYS A 34 -2.30 -23.33 -11.49
C LYS A 34 -1.59 -24.12 -10.36
N LYS A 35 -0.31 -23.85 -10.09
CA LYS A 35 0.46 -24.48 -9.01
C LYS A 35 0.02 -23.97 -7.63
N ASN A 36 0.11 -24.82 -6.60
CA ASN A 36 -0.28 -24.51 -5.23
C ASN A 36 0.80 -23.73 -4.45
N HIS A 37 1.46 -22.74 -5.08
CA HIS A 37 2.55 -21.98 -4.49
C HIS A 37 2.27 -20.48 -4.51
N ILE A 38 1.32 -20.04 -3.68
CA ILE A 38 1.14 -18.61 -3.46
C ILE A 38 1.81 -18.26 -2.14
N SER A 39 2.90 -17.50 -2.18
CA SER A 39 3.52 -17.00 -0.96
C SER A 39 2.61 -15.95 -0.30
N LYS A 40 2.66 -15.84 1.03
CA LYS A 40 1.88 -14.82 1.78
C LYS A 40 2.10 -13.40 1.27
N LYS A 41 3.28 -13.11 0.70
CA LYS A 41 3.66 -11.81 0.13
C LYS A 41 2.80 -11.39 -1.08
N PHE A 42 2.28 -12.36 -1.85
CA PHE A 42 1.49 -12.12 -3.06
C PHE A 42 0.01 -12.50 -2.89
N LYS A 43 -0.44 -12.71 -1.66
CA LYS A 43 -1.86 -12.84 -1.30
C LYS A 43 -2.51 -11.46 -1.15
N SER A 44 -2.59 -10.68 -2.20
CA SER A 44 -3.62 -9.65 -2.23
C SER A 44 -4.93 -10.28 -2.71
N SER A 45 -6.06 -9.74 -2.31
CA SER A 45 -7.39 -10.25 -2.68
C SER A 45 -7.61 -10.35 -4.21
N PHE A 46 -6.69 -9.85 -5.01
CA PHE A 46 -6.75 -9.78 -6.49
C PHE A 46 -5.60 -10.47 -7.20
N ILE A 47 -4.39 -10.47 -6.64
CA ILE A 47 -3.22 -11.07 -7.27
C ILE A 47 -2.96 -12.43 -6.64
N MET A 48 -3.66 -13.45 -7.16
CA MET A 48 -3.45 -14.85 -6.82
C MET A 48 -2.37 -15.43 -7.73
N LEU A 49 -1.14 -14.90 -7.63
CA LEU A 49 0.00 -15.38 -8.41
C LEU A 49 1.07 -15.97 -7.50
N CYS A 50 1.76 -17.01 -7.98
CA CYS A 50 3.02 -17.40 -7.39
C CYS A 50 4.11 -16.39 -7.75
N GLU A 51 5.21 -16.39 -7.01
CA GLU A 51 6.31 -15.45 -7.20
C GLU A 51 6.83 -15.44 -8.63
N ASP A 52 7.06 -16.60 -9.23
CA ASP A 52 7.53 -16.72 -10.60
C ASP A 52 6.59 -16.08 -11.63
N CYS A 53 5.28 -16.29 -11.48
CA CYS A 53 4.29 -15.71 -12.40
C CYS A 53 4.17 -14.19 -12.19
N TYR A 54 4.26 -13.72 -10.94
CA TYR A 54 4.30 -12.30 -10.64
C TYR A 54 5.54 -11.63 -11.27
N LEU A 55 6.73 -12.20 -11.06
CA LEU A 55 7.97 -11.67 -11.63
C LEU A 55 7.96 -11.69 -13.17
N LYS A 56 7.44 -12.76 -13.78
CA LYS A 56 7.27 -12.82 -15.24
C LYS A 56 6.35 -11.72 -15.77
N ARG A 57 5.22 -11.48 -15.12
CA ARG A 57 4.32 -10.38 -15.48
C ARG A 57 5.00 -9.03 -15.29
N LYS A 58 5.68 -8.84 -14.15
CA LYS A 58 6.40 -7.60 -13.86
C LYS A 58 7.45 -7.32 -14.94
N LYS A 59 8.24 -8.34 -15.33
CA LYS A 59 9.23 -8.23 -16.41
C LYS A 59 8.59 -7.88 -17.76
N LYS A 60 7.51 -8.56 -18.13
CA LYS A 60 6.80 -8.29 -19.40
C LYS A 60 6.29 -6.83 -19.45
N ILE A 61 5.66 -6.37 -18.37
CA ILE A 61 5.17 -4.99 -18.28
C ILE A 61 6.32 -3.99 -18.34
N TYR A 62 7.48 -4.30 -17.73
CA TYR A 62 8.68 -3.48 -17.83
C TYR A 62 9.15 -3.32 -19.27
N GLU A 63 9.24 -4.42 -20.01
CA GLU A 63 9.66 -4.40 -21.41
C GLU A 63 8.66 -3.62 -22.29
N GLU A 64 7.36 -3.72 -22.01
CA GLU A 64 6.32 -2.92 -22.66
C GLU A 64 6.43 -1.44 -22.31
N ASP A 65 6.63 -1.11 -21.03
CA ASP A 65 6.79 0.26 -20.54
C ASP A 65 8.05 0.93 -21.13
N LEU A 66 9.15 0.19 -21.31
CA LEU A 66 10.35 0.73 -21.94
C LEU A 66 10.16 1.08 -23.43
N ARG A 67 9.28 0.36 -24.13
CA ARG A 67 8.96 0.64 -25.54
C ARG A 67 7.95 1.76 -25.70
N PHE A 68 7.08 1.95 -24.71
CA PHE A 68 6.09 3.02 -24.73
C PHE A 68 6.76 4.38 -24.49
N LYS A 69 6.51 5.33 -25.39
CA LYS A 69 6.98 6.71 -25.27
C LYS A 69 5.75 7.63 -25.09
N GLY A 70 5.39 7.84 -23.84
CA GLY A 70 4.32 8.79 -23.48
C GLY A 70 4.89 10.18 -23.16
N THR A 71 3.99 11.10 -22.87
CA THR A 71 4.36 12.46 -22.45
C THR A 71 4.88 12.42 -21.00
N ILE A 72 6.07 12.98 -20.78
CA ILE A 72 6.64 13.19 -19.44
C ILE A 72 5.79 14.24 -18.71
N GLN A 73 5.36 13.90 -17.50
CA GLN A 73 4.60 14.80 -16.64
C GLN A 73 5.19 14.73 -15.24
N ILE A 74 5.80 15.82 -14.80
CA ILE A 74 6.39 16.02 -13.47
C ILE A 74 5.99 17.40 -13.00
N ASP A 75 5.05 17.48 -12.07
CA ASP A 75 4.54 18.75 -11.55
C ASP A 75 5.06 19.00 -10.14
N GLN A 76 5.55 20.21 -9.88
CA GLN A 76 6.00 20.60 -8.56
C GLN A 76 4.80 20.97 -7.68
N ILE A 77 4.60 20.25 -6.59
CA ILE A 77 3.52 20.48 -5.61
C ILE A 77 3.99 21.42 -4.50
N THR A 78 5.17 21.14 -3.95
CA THR A 78 5.86 22.00 -2.97
C THR A 78 7.33 22.12 -3.34
N LEU A 79 8.12 22.86 -2.57
CA LEU A 79 9.57 22.99 -2.81
C LEU A 79 10.30 21.63 -2.81
N LYS A 80 9.79 20.65 -2.06
CA LYS A 80 10.41 19.30 -1.94
C LYS A 80 9.57 18.18 -2.53
N LEU A 81 8.32 18.41 -2.96
CA LEU A 81 7.42 17.36 -3.39
C LEU A 81 6.99 17.53 -4.83
N TYR A 82 7.15 16.50 -5.63
CA TYR A 82 6.76 16.41 -7.02
C TYR A 82 5.79 15.26 -7.25
N LEU A 83 4.82 15.45 -8.14
CA LEU A 83 3.81 14.46 -8.50
C LEU A 83 3.79 14.28 -10.02
N GLY A 84 3.71 13.04 -10.49
CA GLY A 84 3.63 12.80 -11.91
C GLY A 84 3.31 11.36 -12.32
N ASN A 85 3.65 11.06 -13.56
CA ASN A 85 3.36 9.77 -14.19
C ASN A 85 4.59 8.87 -14.33
N ASN A 86 4.36 7.66 -14.82
CA ASN A 86 5.42 6.68 -15.05
C ASN A 86 6.46 7.14 -16.10
N GLU A 87 6.04 7.97 -17.06
CA GLU A 87 6.97 8.53 -18.06
C GLU A 87 7.95 9.51 -17.45
N GLY A 88 7.50 10.31 -16.47
CA GLY A 88 8.39 11.15 -15.67
C GLY A 88 9.41 10.33 -14.89
N ALA A 89 9.01 9.17 -14.34
CA ALA A 89 9.92 8.27 -13.62
C ALA A 89 11.02 7.66 -14.52
N LYS A 90 10.80 7.56 -15.83
CA LYS A 90 11.80 7.10 -16.82
C LYS A 90 12.79 8.18 -17.23
N SER A 91 12.51 9.45 -16.97
CA SER A 91 13.36 10.56 -17.36
C SER A 91 14.42 10.87 -16.29
N LYS A 92 15.50 10.07 -16.28
CA LYS A 92 16.60 10.24 -15.30
C LYS A 92 17.16 11.65 -15.32
N GLU A 93 17.31 12.22 -16.51
CA GLU A 93 17.88 13.56 -16.68
C GLU A 93 16.98 14.63 -16.04
N ASP A 94 15.66 14.60 -16.26
CA ASP A 94 14.75 15.56 -15.68
C ASP A 94 14.68 15.40 -14.15
N LEU A 95 14.62 14.17 -13.65
CA LEU A 95 14.65 13.91 -12.21
C LEU A 95 15.92 14.47 -11.54
N ARG A 96 17.09 14.30 -12.18
CA ARG A 96 18.34 14.86 -11.68
C ARG A 96 18.38 16.40 -11.76
N LYS A 97 17.90 17.01 -12.85
CA LYS A 97 17.81 18.47 -12.99
C LYS A 97 16.92 19.10 -11.91
N LEU A 98 15.84 18.39 -11.52
CA LEU A 98 14.95 18.81 -10.44
C LEU A 98 15.57 18.61 -9.06
N GLY A 99 16.68 17.86 -8.95
CA GLY A 99 17.33 17.52 -7.71
C GLY A 99 16.58 16.47 -6.90
N ILE A 100 15.81 15.59 -7.58
CA ILE A 100 15.11 14.49 -6.92
C ILE A 100 16.13 13.54 -6.28
N THR A 101 15.90 13.16 -5.03
CA THR A 101 16.70 12.20 -4.27
C THR A 101 15.94 10.93 -3.94
N HIS A 102 14.61 11.03 -3.84
CA HIS A 102 13.72 9.92 -3.46
C HIS A 102 12.57 9.78 -4.45
N ILE A 103 12.19 8.53 -4.72
CA ILE A 103 11.07 8.22 -5.62
C ILE A 103 10.12 7.26 -4.91
N LEU A 104 8.85 7.69 -4.77
CA LEU A 104 7.77 6.86 -4.24
C LEU A 104 6.91 6.34 -5.38
N VAL A 105 6.97 5.03 -5.59
CA VAL A 105 6.21 4.31 -6.61
C VAL A 105 4.92 3.78 -6.01
N VAL A 106 3.76 4.13 -6.60
CA VAL A 106 2.45 3.74 -6.05
C VAL A 106 1.67 2.94 -7.09
N GLY A 107 1.74 1.62 -6.99
CA GLY A 107 0.99 0.70 -7.85
C GLY A 107 1.70 -0.60 -8.15
N TYR A 108 0.91 -1.61 -8.53
CA TYR A 108 1.45 -2.89 -8.96
C TYR A 108 2.15 -2.79 -10.30
N TYR A 109 3.19 -3.60 -10.47
CA TYR A 109 3.98 -3.75 -11.69
C TYR A 109 4.68 -2.49 -12.19
N LEU A 110 4.75 -1.45 -11.39
CA LEU A 110 5.58 -0.28 -11.67
C LEU A 110 7.03 -0.55 -11.23
N HIS A 111 7.96 0.19 -11.81
CA HIS A 111 9.38 -0.11 -11.69
C HIS A 111 10.19 0.99 -11.04
N GLU A 112 11.22 0.57 -10.33
CA GLU A 112 12.33 1.39 -9.90
C GLU A 112 13.34 1.43 -11.04
N TYR A 113 13.28 2.49 -11.87
CA TYR A 113 14.09 2.55 -13.11
C TYR A 113 15.58 2.78 -12.87
N TYR A 114 15.93 3.44 -11.77
CA TYR A 114 17.31 3.86 -11.48
C TYR A 114 17.64 3.66 -10.00
N PRO A 115 17.64 2.41 -9.49
CA PRO A 115 17.82 2.13 -8.07
C PRO A 115 19.21 2.49 -7.54
N GLU A 116 20.20 2.63 -8.42
CA GLU A 116 21.55 3.09 -8.06
C GLU A 116 21.66 4.62 -7.91
N ASP A 117 20.67 5.38 -8.40
CA ASP A 117 20.73 6.85 -8.44
C ASP A 117 19.79 7.50 -7.43
N PHE A 118 18.69 6.83 -7.07
CA PHE A 118 17.64 7.36 -6.22
C PHE A 118 17.25 6.37 -5.14
N THR A 119 16.85 6.90 -3.98
CA THR A 119 16.25 6.08 -2.93
C THR A 119 14.79 5.78 -3.25
N TYR A 120 14.42 4.52 -3.29
CA TYR A 120 13.07 4.10 -3.64
C TYR A 120 12.25 3.59 -2.46
N LYS A 121 10.94 3.81 -2.53
CA LYS A 121 9.92 3.07 -1.81
C LYS A 121 8.80 2.71 -2.78
N THR A 122 8.41 1.43 -2.78
CA THR A 122 7.30 0.95 -3.62
C THR A 122 6.13 0.53 -2.74
N ILE A 123 4.93 1.05 -3.08
CA ILE A 123 3.65 0.67 -2.50
C ILE A 123 2.87 -0.08 -3.56
N GLU A 124 2.70 -1.38 -3.37
CA GLU A 124 1.95 -2.23 -4.28
C GLU A 124 0.47 -2.19 -3.94
N ILE A 125 -0.29 -1.36 -4.66
CA ILE A 125 -1.73 -1.17 -4.49
C ILE A 125 -2.44 -1.05 -5.84
N GLU A 126 -3.66 -1.62 -5.91
CA GLU A 126 -4.54 -1.46 -7.07
C GLU A 126 -5.35 -0.16 -6.98
N ASP A 127 -5.75 0.36 -8.15
CA ASP A 127 -6.57 1.56 -8.28
C ASP A 127 -8.04 1.14 -8.45
N ASN A 128 -8.66 0.69 -7.37
CA ASN A 128 -10.03 0.19 -7.39
C ASN A 128 -10.70 0.32 -6.00
N GLU A 129 -11.97 -0.13 -5.92
CA GLU A 129 -12.80 -0.07 -4.71
C GLU A 129 -12.30 -0.93 -3.52
N LYS A 130 -11.30 -1.79 -3.74
CA LYS A 130 -10.76 -2.69 -2.70
C LYS A 130 -9.39 -2.27 -2.20
N GLY A 131 -8.77 -1.28 -2.83
CA GLY A 131 -7.49 -0.74 -2.41
C GLY A 131 -7.61 -0.06 -1.04
N LYS A 132 -6.84 -0.52 -0.03
CA LYS A 132 -6.79 0.10 1.30
C LYS A 132 -5.59 1.05 1.37
N ILE A 133 -5.68 2.21 0.70
CA ILE A 133 -4.56 3.17 0.61
C ILE A 133 -4.28 3.86 1.94
N ILE A 134 -5.26 3.95 2.84
CA ILE A 134 -5.11 4.53 4.18
C ILE A 134 -4.00 3.84 4.98
N ASN A 135 -3.80 2.53 4.79
CA ASN A 135 -2.77 1.75 5.48
C ASN A 135 -1.34 2.16 5.06
N TYR A 136 -1.23 2.82 3.92
CA TYR A 136 0.05 3.26 3.37
C TYR A 136 0.32 4.75 3.51
N LEU A 137 -0.67 5.56 3.96
CA LEU A 137 -0.50 7.01 4.07
C LEU A 137 0.66 7.39 5.00
N LEU A 138 0.68 6.89 6.24
CA LEU A 138 1.77 7.25 7.17
C LEU A 138 3.14 6.75 6.71
N PRO A 139 3.34 5.48 6.28
CA PRO A 139 4.61 5.03 5.75
C PRO A 139 5.09 5.80 4.50
N ALA A 140 4.15 6.30 3.69
CA ALA A 140 4.45 7.14 2.54
C ALA A 140 4.86 8.55 2.97
N ILE A 141 4.11 9.14 3.90
CA ILE A 141 4.38 10.48 4.46
C ILE A 141 5.75 10.50 5.15
N GLU A 142 6.08 9.48 5.96
CA GLU A 142 7.41 9.34 6.57
C GLU A 142 8.53 9.31 5.52
N PHE A 143 8.30 8.60 4.41
CA PHE A 143 9.28 8.51 3.34
C PHE A 143 9.48 9.86 2.63
N ILE A 144 8.37 10.54 2.30
CA ILE A 144 8.40 11.88 1.68
C ILE A 144 9.07 12.89 2.60
N ASP A 145 8.81 12.81 3.90
CA ASP A 145 9.32 13.77 4.87
C ASP A 145 10.84 13.67 5.07
N ARG A 146 11.39 12.45 5.00
CA ARG A 146 12.85 12.21 5.07
C ARG A 146 13.60 12.62 3.81
N ALA A 147 12.91 12.77 2.70
CA ALA A 147 13.51 13.13 1.43
C ALA A 147 13.94 14.60 1.41
N GLU A 148 15.06 14.91 0.77
CA GLU A 148 15.39 16.27 0.39
C GLU A 148 14.44 16.75 -0.71
N LYS A 149 14.27 15.95 -1.77
CA LYS A 149 13.22 16.11 -2.78
C LYS A 149 12.66 14.77 -3.19
N CYS A 150 11.33 14.63 -3.16
CA CYS A 150 10.63 13.40 -3.45
C CYS A 150 9.75 13.52 -4.70
N TYR A 151 9.89 12.56 -5.61
CA TYR A 151 8.98 12.36 -6.73
C TYR A 151 8.02 11.23 -6.41
N VAL A 152 6.71 11.50 -6.43
CA VAL A 152 5.65 10.52 -6.19
C VAL A 152 4.92 10.24 -7.50
N HIS A 153 4.88 8.99 -7.92
CA HIS A 153 4.20 8.63 -9.15
C HIS A 153 3.41 7.32 -9.04
N CYS A 154 2.45 7.19 -9.93
CA CYS A 154 1.81 5.92 -10.29
C CYS A 154 1.89 5.75 -11.81
N ARG A 155 0.98 5.01 -12.45
CA ARG A 155 1.03 4.88 -13.92
C ARG A 155 0.72 6.22 -14.63
N ALA A 156 -0.43 6.81 -14.35
CA ALA A 156 -0.88 8.06 -14.98
C ALA A 156 -0.62 9.32 -14.14
N GLY A 157 -0.33 9.18 -12.85
CA GLY A 157 -0.23 10.31 -11.94
C GLY A 157 -1.57 10.99 -11.66
N VAL A 158 -2.67 10.23 -11.67
CA VAL A 158 -4.05 10.72 -11.58
C VAL A 158 -4.70 10.34 -10.25
N SER A 159 -4.74 9.03 -9.88
CA SER A 159 -5.46 8.57 -8.70
C SER A 159 -4.53 8.16 -7.54
N ARG A 160 -3.83 7.04 -7.59
CA ARG A 160 -3.02 6.48 -6.48
C ARG A 160 -1.98 7.44 -5.92
N SER A 161 -1.14 8.00 -6.78
CA SER A 161 -0.07 8.92 -6.37
C SER A 161 -0.62 10.25 -5.88
N SER A 162 -1.68 10.76 -6.50
CA SER A 162 -2.35 11.99 -6.05
C SER A 162 -3.01 11.80 -4.68
N THR A 163 -3.57 10.62 -4.39
CA THR A 163 -4.11 10.29 -3.06
C THR A 163 -3.04 10.39 -1.98
N ILE A 164 -1.86 9.81 -2.21
CA ILE A 164 -0.73 9.90 -1.26
C ILE A 164 -0.31 11.36 -1.06
N VAL A 165 -0.21 12.13 -2.14
CA VAL A 165 0.21 13.54 -2.08
C VAL A 165 -0.83 14.38 -1.35
N ILE A 166 -2.12 14.19 -1.60
CA ILE A 166 -3.20 14.87 -0.87
C ILE A 166 -3.11 14.55 0.62
N GLY A 167 -2.98 13.25 0.99
CA GLY A 167 -2.82 12.84 2.39
C GLY A 167 -1.59 13.47 3.07
N TYR A 168 -0.47 13.61 2.34
CA TYR A 168 0.71 14.34 2.83
C TYR A 168 0.39 15.81 3.13
N ILE A 169 -0.25 16.52 2.19
CA ILE A 169 -0.64 17.92 2.35
C ILE A 169 -1.64 18.10 3.49
N MET A 170 -2.61 17.19 3.66
CA MET A 170 -3.53 17.20 4.78
C MET A 170 -2.79 17.20 6.13
N LEU A 171 -1.83 16.30 6.30
CA LEU A 171 -1.10 16.17 7.55
C LEU A 171 -0.14 17.34 7.79
N VAL A 172 0.69 17.68 6.80
CA VAL A 172 1.79 18.64 6.98
C VAL A 172 1.28 20.09 7.05
N ASN A 173 0.23 20.40 6.31
CA ASN A 173 -0.34 21.76 6.27
C ASN A 173 -1.59 21.90 7.17
N HIS A 174 -1.98 20.84 7.91
CA HIS A 174 -3.19 20.82 8.74
C HIS A 174 -4.45 21.21 7.95
N MET A 175 -4.58 20.69 6.74
CA MET A 175 -5.69 20.99 5.83
C MET A 175 -6.77 19.90 5.87
N SER A 176 -8.04 20.32 5.63
CA SER A 176 -9.11 19.35 5.29
C SER A 176 -8.80 18.64 3.97
N TYR A 177 -9.50 17.54 3.70
CA TYR A 177 -9.39 16.86 2.41
C TYR A 177 -9.69 17.81 1.24
N GLU A 178 -10.76 18.59 1.32
CA GLU A 178 -11.20 19.48 0.27
C GLU A 178 -10.13 20.54 -0.03
N SER A 179 -9.61 21.19 1.00
CA SER A 179 -8.57 22.21 0.84
C SER A 179 -7.25 21.64 0.32
N ALA A 180 -6.86 20.45 0.80
CA ALA A 180 -5.65 19.76 0.34
C ALA A 180 -5.79 19.29 -1.11
N ARG A 181 -6.97 18.77 -1.50
CA ARG A 181 -7.26 18.40 -2.88
C ARG A 181 -7.16 19.62 -3.80
N GLU A 182 -7.83 20.71 -3.46
CA GLU A 182 -7.78 21.94 -4.24
C GLU A 182 -6.35 22.47 -4.40
N PHE A 183 -5.57 22.48 -3.31
CA PHE A 183 -4.16 22.86 -3.34
C PHE A 183 -3.34 22.04 -4.34
N VAL A 184 -3.51 20.74 -4.35
CA VAL A 184 -2.79 19.83 -5.28
C VAL A 184 -3.31 19.99 -6.70
N GLU A 185 -4.63 20.14 -6.89
CA GLU A 185 -5.28 20.34 -8.20
C GLU A 185 -4.85 21.63 -8.88
N GLN A 186 -4.60 22.69 -8.13
CA GLN A 186 -4.05 23.95 -8.67
C GLN A 186 -2.68 23.74 -9.32
N LYS A 187 -1.88 22.79 -8.82
CA LYS A 187 -0.55 22.46 -9.33
C LYS A 187 -0.58 21.40 -10.43
N ARG A 188 -1.49 20.43 -10.32
CA ARG A 188 -1.68 19.34 -11.28
C ARG A 188 -3.17 19.12 -11.55
N LYS A 189 -3.68 19.64 -12.67
CA LYS A 189 -5.11 19.69 -13.03
C LYS A 189 -5.76 18.31 -13.28
N VAL A 190 -4.97 17.28 -13.54
CA VAL A 190 -5.47 15.96 -13.94
C VAL A 190 -5.65 14.99 -12.74
N ILE A 191 -5.49 15.46 -11.51
CA ILE A 191 -5.68 14.59 -10.35
C ILE A 191 -7.15 14.21 -10.19
N GLU A 192 -7.38 12.92 -10.02
CA GLU A 192 -8.70 12.34 -9.78
C GLU A 192 -8.57 11.04 -8.98
N PRO A 193 -8.43 11.12 -7.64
CA PRO A 193 -8.50 9.94 -6.79
C PRO A 193 -9.81 9.21 -6.99
N ASN A 194 -9.80 7.87 -7.11
CA ASN A 194 -11.04 7.09 -7.19
C ASN A 194 -11.89 7.29 -5.92
N GLU A 195 -13.19 7.03 -6.01
CA GLU A 195 -14.15 7.30 -4.93
C GLU A 195 -13.80 6.59 -3.61
N ASN A 196 -13.30 5.35 -3.68
CA ASN A 196 -12.85 4.61 -2.51
C ASN A 196 -11.68 5.34 -1.82
N PHE A 197 -10.72 5.84 -2.57
CA PHE A 197 -9.60 6.60 -2.02
C PHE A 197 -10.01 7.95 -1.47
N VAL A 198 -10.98 8.61 -2.09
CA VAL A 198 -11.60 9.83 -1.54
C VAL A 198 -12.23 9.54 -0.17
N GLY A 199 -13.00 8.47 -0.05
CA GLY A 199 -13.58 8.05 1.23
C GLY A 199 -12.51 7.82 2.30
N GLN A 200 -11.41 7.15 1.95
CA GLN A 200 -10.29 6.91 2.86
C GLN A 200 -9.51 8.17 3.23
N LEU A 201 -9.37 9.14 2.33
CA LEU A 201 -8.78 10.45 2.67
C LEU A 201 -9.66 11.25 3.64
N LYS A 202 -10.99 11.22 3.48
CA LYS A 202 -11.91 11.84 4.44
C LYS A 202 -11.81 11.18 5.82
N GLN A 203 -11.82 9.85 5.86
CA GLN A 203 -11.57 9.08 7.08
C GLN A 203 -10.21 9.44 7.72
N PHE A 204 -9.17 9.59 6.93
CA PHE A 204 -7.87 10.06 7.42
C PHE A 204 -7.96 11.46 8.02
N GLY A 205 -8.72 12.38 7.41
CA GLY A 205 -9.02 13.71 7.95
C GLY A 205 -9.68 13.66 9.33
N ASP A 206 -10.66 12.77 9.53
CA ASP A 206 -11.29 12.57 10.83
C ASP A 206 -10.27 12.10 11.90
N ILE A 207 -9.40 11.16 11.53
CA ILE A 207 -8.32 10.68 12.40
C ILE A 207 -7.35 11.83 12.74
N LEU A 208 -6.96 12.65 11.76
CA LEU A 208 -6.09 13.80 12.00
C LEU A 208 -6.71 14.79 13.02
N ASN A 209 -7.99 15.07 12.89
CA ASN A 209 -8.73 15.96 13.79
C ASN A 209 -8.79 15.38 15.21
N VAL A 210 -9.16 14.10 15.37
CA VAL A 210 -9.21 13.41 16.68
C VAL A 210 -7.84 13.38 17.35
N CYS A 211 -6.78 13.10 16.59
CA CYS A 211 -5.41 13.05 17.09
C CYS A 211 -4.74 14.43 17.24
N GLY A 212 -5.41 15.52 16.86
CA GLY A 212 -4.88 16.89 16.90
C GLY A 212 -3.58 17.02 16.09
N TYR A 213 -3.48 16.32 14.96
CA TYR A 213 -2.32 16.26 14.07
C TYR A 213 -1.02 15.75 14.74
N LYS A 214 -1.13 15.10 15.89
CA LYS A 214 0.02 14.54 16.61
C LYS A 214 0.41 13.20 16.00
N TYR A 215 1.51 13.16 15.27
CA TYR A 215 1.99 12.00 14.53
C TYR A 215 1.99 10.69 15.33
N ARG A 216 2.45 10.73 16.61
CA ARG A 216 2.47 9.55 17.47
C ARG A 216 1.07 8.97 17.69
N LEU A 217 0.08 9.83 17.97
CA LEU A 217 -1.30 9.40 18.19
C LEU A 217 -1.95 8.85 16.91
N ILE A 218 -1.68 9.49 15.76
CA ILE A 218 -2.16 9.02 14.45
C ILE A 218 -1.60 7.61 14.18
N LYS A 219 -0.32 7.39 14.46
CA LYS A 219 0.34 6.10 14.27
C LYS A 219 -0.23 5.00 15.17
N GLU A 220 -0.52 5.31 16.41
CA GLU A 220 -1.17 4.40 17.36
C GLU A 220 -2.59 4.07 16.90
N PHE A 221 -3.37 5.08 16.52
CA PHE A 221 -4.74 4.94 16.04
C PHE A 221 -4.82 4.04 14.79
N LEU A 222 -3.99 4.30 13.78
CA LEU A 222 -3.98 3.48 12.55
C LEU A 222 -3.52 2.04 12.78
N ARG A 223 -2.68 1.78 13.78
CA ARG A 223 -2.29 0.40 14.13
C ARG A 223 -3.46 -0.41 14.66
N THR A 224 -4.35 0.19 15.44
CA THR A 224 -5.55 -0.52 15.94
C THR A 224 -6.53 -0.84 14.82
N PHE A 225 -6.67 0.04 13.83
CA PHE A 225 -7.53 -0.19 12.65
C PHE A 225 -7.04 -1.30 11.71
N VAL A 226 -5.71 -1.48 11.59
CA VAL A 226 -5.10 -2.46 10.67
C VAL A 226 -5.09 -3.87 11.26
N SER A 227 -5.20 -4.02 12.60
CA SER A 227 -5.19 -5.31 13.29
C SER A 227 -6.53 -6.05 13.28
N GLU A 228 -7.62 -5.43 12.82
CA GLU A 228 -8.98 -5.99 12.82
C GLU A 228 -9.40 -6.61 11.47
N ASP A 229 -8.53 -6.65 10.45
CA ASP A 229 -8.71 -7.26 9.13
C ASP A 229 -7.68 -8.38 8.86
#